data_8c2a4ad195994ba0f65c4e5b73ab238a
#
_entry.id   8c2a4ad195994ba0f65c4e5b73ab238a
#
_cell.length_a   1.000
_cell.length_b   1.000
_cell.length_c   1.000
_cell.angle_alpha   90.00
_cell.angle_beta   90.00
_cell.angle_gamma   90.00
#
_symmetry.space_group_name_H-M   'P 1'
#
loop_
_entity.id
_entity.type
_entity.pdbx_description
1 polymer ?
#
loop_
_entity_poly.entity_id
_entity_poly.type
_entity_poly.pdbx_seq_one_letter_code
_entity_poly.pdbx_strand_id
1 'polypeptide(L)'
;LAGAQILNIPYNYKPGEKISVLSAGNFAPKSIRRRLDIDLSGSDQRIISRCAYSGELASQIRHSYQHKTWEETRDAVQRGISGMFKNQIVLDSFSFRNLDNLEDTVWLQTGFTVKNDVINVGDFSMIKPAFMDIVATADIFTPEARQHPFEYGNYENTDNYSTEIHISLPA
;
A
#
# COMPACT_ATOMS: atom_id res chain seq x y z
N LEU A 1 -17.55 -0.31 2.77
CA LEU A 1 -18.93 -0.59 3.25
C LEU A 1 -18.98 -1.77 4.25
N ALA A 2 -17.87 -2.03 4.98
CA ALA A 2 -17.86 -3.01 6.05
C ALA A 2 -18.90 -2.61 7.12
N GLY A 3 -19.84 -3.49 7.40
CA GLY A 3 -20.92 -3.26 8.37
C GLY A 3 -22.19 -2.60 7.82
N ALA A 4 -22.25 -2.25 6.54
CA ALA A 4 -23.49 -1.77 5.93
C ALA A 4 -24.50 -2.93 5.79
N GLN A 5 -25.66 -2.77 6.39
CA GLN A 5 -26.79 -3.66 6.13
C GLN A 5 -27.41 -3.27 4.78
N ILE A 6 -27.35 -4.17 3.82
CA ILE A 6 -27.99 -3.96 2.52
C ILE A 6 -29.37 -4.61 2.56
N LEU A 7 -30.41 -3.80 2.36
CA LEU A 7 -31.75 -4.28 2.16
C LEU A 7 -31.91 -4.82 0.72
N ASN A 8 -32.14 -6.13 0.60
CA ASN A 8 -32.51 -6.71 -0.68
C ASN A 8 -34.02 -6.62 -0.82
N ILE A 9 -34.49 -5.71 -1.68
CA ILE A 9 -35.90 -5.60 -2.04
C ILE A 9 -36.08 -6.30 -3.40
N PRO A 10 -36.77 -7.45 -3.47
CA PRO A 10 -37.02 -8.12 -4.74
C PRO A 10 -37.79 -7.18 -5.69
N TYR A 11 -37.52 -7.27 -6.99
CA TYR A 11 -38.21 -6.45 -8.01
C TYR A 11 -39.74 -6.60 -7.93
N ASN A 12 -40.25 -7.77 -7.50
CA ASN A 12 -41.66 -8.08 -7.35
C ASN A 12 -42.14 -8.07 -5.86
N TYR A 13 -41.51 -7.22 -5.03
CA TYR A 13 -41.88 -7.12 -3.61
C TYR A 13 -43.38 -6.88 -3.41
N LYS A 14 -44.00 -7.73 -2.59
CA LYS A 14 -45.39 -7.56 -2.13
C LYS A 14 -45.40 -7.07 -0.69
N PRO A 15 -46.30 -6.12 -0.35
CA PRO A 15 -46.46 -5.69 1.04
C PRO A 15 -46.72 -6.88 1.98
N GLY A 16 -45.85 -7.02 3.01
CA GLY A 16 -45.94 -8.14 3.98
C GLY A 16 -44.92 -9.27 3.74
N GLU A 17 -44.18 -9.29 2.63
CA GLU A 17 -43.04 -10.20 2.45
C GLU A 17 -41.88 -9.81 3.37
N LYS A 18 -41.17 -10.83 3.90
CA LYS A 18 -39.98 -10.60 4.70
C LYS A 18 -38.87 -10.02 3.82
N ILE A 19 -38.43 -8.82 4.15
CA ILE A 19 -37.22 -8.22 3.56
C ILE A 19 -35.99 -8.95 4.15
N SER A 20 -35.18 -9.57 3.30
CA SER A 20 -33.94 -10.19 3.73
C SER A 20 -32.85 -9.14 3.85
N VAL A 21 -32.17 -9.10 4.99
CA VAL A 21 -30.94 -8.35 5.15
C VAL A 21 -29.81 -9.23 4.59
N LEU A 22 -29.20 -8.82 3.50
CA LEU A 22 -27.96 -9.44 3.06
C LEU A 22 -26.89 -9.07 4.09
N SER A 23 -26.36 -10.07 4.79
CA SER A 23 -25.13 -9.87 5.54
C SER A 23 -24.08 -9.37 4.55
N ALA A 24 -23.38 -8.29 4.92
CA ALA A 24 -22.21 -7.86 4.18
C ALA A 24 -21.33 -9.11 3.98
N GLY A 25 -21.13 -9.50 2.71
CA GLY A 25 -20.33 -10.68 2.39
C GLY A 25 -18.97 -10.57 3.07
N ASN A 26 -18.33 -11.68 3.36
CA ASN A 26 -16.94 -11.71 3.83
C ASN A 26 -16.04 -11.10 2.74
N PHE A 27 -15.95 -9.77 2.72
CA PHE A 27 -14.98 -9.10 1.87
C PHE A 27 -13.60 -9.50 2.34
N ALA A 28 -12.75 -9.89 1.40
CA ALA A 28 -11.34 -10.12 1.70
C ALA A 28 -10.76 -8.86 2.36
N PRO A 29 -10.06 -8.99 3.49
CA PRO A 29 -9.53 -7.83 4.20
C PRO A 29 -8.61 -7.02 3.28
N LYS A 30 -8.72 -5.71 3.37
CA LYS A 30 -7.81 -4.77 2.70
C LYS A 30 -6.45 -4.93 3.34
N SER A 31 -5.50 -5.54 2.66
CA SER A 31 -4.17 -5.73 3.23
C SER A 31 -3.04 -5.32 2.28
N ILE A 32 -1.99 -4.80 2.91
CA ILE A 32 -0.70 -4.51 2.26
C ILE A 32 0.36 -5.33 2.99
N ARG A 33 1.08 -6.15 2.23
CA ARG A 33 2.29 -6.82 2.71
C ARG A 33 3.45 -6.39 1.84
N ARG A 34 4.44 -5.76 2.46
CA ARG A 34 5.62 -5.23 1.78
C ARG A 34 6.89 -5.86 2.33
N ARG A 35 7.80 -6.21 1.43
CA ARG A 35 9.18 -6.53 1.74
C ARG A 35 10.10 -5.58 1.00
N LEU A 36 11.02 -4.99 1.74
CA LEU A 36 12.09 -4.12 1.23
C LEU A 36 13.42 -4.81 1.46
N ASP A 37 14.15 -5.07 0.39
CA ASP A 37 15.55 -5.49 0.45
C ASP A 37 16.39 -4.26 0.06
N ILE A 38 17.16 -3.73 1.01
CA ILE A 38 17.96 -2.50 0.88
C ILE A 38 19.44 -2.88 0.86
N ASP A 39 20.12 -2.52 -0.21
CA ASP A 39 21.56 -2.66 -0.35
C ASP A 39 22.25 -1.28 -0.28
N LEU A 40 23.17 -1.15 0.67
CA LEU A 40 23.92 0.07 0.93
C LEU A 40 25.28 -0.02 0.21
N SER A 41 25.33 0.47 -1.00
CA SER A 41 26.58 0.55 -1.75
C SER A 41 27.02 2.01 -1.96
N GLY A 42 28.04 2.43 -1.22
CA GLY A 42 28.57 3.80 -1.28
C GLY A 42 27.62 4.83 -0.65
N SER A 43 27.26 5.88 -1.39
CA SER A 43 26.34 6.93 -0.95
C SER A 43 24.88 6.68 -1.32
N ASP A 44 24.61 5.67 -2.13
CA ASP A 44 23.29 5.37 -2.69
C ASP A 44 22.66 4.20 -1.92
N GLN A 45 21.31 4.21 -1.83
CA GLN A 45 20.55 3.04 -1.41
C GLN A 45 19.93 2.39 -2.64
N ARG A 46 20.21 1.10 -2.87
CA ARG A 46 19.48 0.28 -3.85
C ARG A 46 18.37 -0.48 -3.14
N ILE A 47 17.15 -0.34 -3.61
CA ILE A 47 15.98 -0.89 -2.94
C ILE A 47 15.21 -1.77 -3.92
N ILE A 48 14.94 -3.01 -3.50
CA ILE A 48 13.98 -3.88 -4.15
C ILE A 48 12.75 -3.95 -3.24
N SER A 49 11.64 -3.42 -3.71
CA SER A 49 10.36 -3.49 -3.01
C SER A 49 9.46 -4.54 -3.65
N ARG A 50 8.91 -5.45 -2.84
CA ARG A 50 7.87 -6.41 -3.25
C ARG A 50 6.64 -6.15 -2.41
N CYS A 51 5.55 -5.75 -3.05
CA CYS A 51 4.31 -5.40 -2.38
C CYS A 51 3.15 -6.26 -2.88
N ALA A 52 2.40 -6.80 -1.94
CA ALA A 52 1.17 -7.55 -2.20
C ALA A 52 -0.03 -6.75 -1.69
N TYR A 53 -0.99 -6.51 -2.58
CA TYR A 53 -2.24 -5.81 -2.30
C TYR A 53 -3.41 -6.79 -2.38
N SER A 54 -4.28 -6.83 -1.38
CA SER A 54 -5.47 -7.66 -1.38
C SER A 54 -6.75 -6.89 -1.04
N GLY A 55 -7.90 -7.52 -1.29
CA GLY A 55 -9.20 -6.89 -1.09
C GLY A 55 -9.42 -5.69 -2.00
N GLU A 56 -10.04 -4.65 -1.48
CA GLU A 56 -10.33 -3.41 -2.22
C GLU A 56 -9.08 -2.72 -2.75
N LEU A 57 -7.94 -2.83 -2.03
CA LEU A 57 -6.67 -2.26 -2.46
C LEU A 57 -6.17 -2.88 -3.77
N ALA A 58 -6.35 -4.20 -3.94
CA ALA A 58 -6.03 -4.85 -5.20
C ALA A 58 -6.90 -4.32 -6.35
N SER A 59 -8.18 -4.05 -6.11
CA SER A 59 -9.09 -3.45 -7.09
C SER A 59 -8.68 -2.02 -7.46
N GLN A 60 -8.26 -1.23 -6.49
CA GLN A 60 -7.76 0.13 -6.73
C GLN A 60 -6.48 0.13 -7.59
N ILE A 61 -5.54 -0.79 -7.30
CA ILE A 61 -4.32 -0.95 -8.10
C ILE A 61 -4.66 -1.37 -9.54
N ARG A 62 -5.57 -2.34 -9.73
CA ARG A 62 -6.03 -2.73 -11.08
C ARG A 62 -6.61 -1.53 -11.82
N HIS A 63 -7.56 -0.85 -11.22
CA HIS A 63 -8.17 0.34 -11.82
C HIS A 63 -7.14 1.39 -12.22
N SER A 64 -6.10 1.55 -11.41
CA SER A 64 -5.06 2.55 -11.67
C SER A 64 -4.09 2.17 -12.79
N TYR A 65 -3.88 0.88 -13.07
CA TYR A 65 -2.78 0.44 -13.94
C TYR A 65 -3.20 -0.46 -15.10
N GLN A 66 -4.33 -1.16 -15.03
CA GLN A 66 -4.74 -2.17 -16.02
C GLN A 66 -4.84 -1.66 -17.47
N HIS A 67 -5.20 -0.39 -17.65
CA HIS A 67 -5.41 0.19 -18.98
C HIS A 67 -4.29 1.16 -19.41
N LYS A 68 -3.21 1.23 -18.65
CA LYS A 68 -2.07 2.10 -18.97
C LYS A 68 -1.10 1.39 -19.91
N THR A 69 -0.48 2.15 -20.78
CA THR A 69 0.69 1.70 -21.55
C THR A 69 1.87 1.45 -20.61
N TRP A 70 2.92 0.82 -21.12
CA TRP A 70 4.12 0.56 -20.34
C TRP A 70 4.78 1.87 -19.86
N GLU A 71 4.86 2.88 -20.72
CA GLU A 71 5.42 4.19 -20.42
C GLU A 71 4.62 4.93 -19.36
N GLU A 72 3.30 4.98 -19.51
CA GLU A 72 2.41 5.61 -18.53
C GLU A 72 2.49 4.93 -17.16
N THR A 73 2.61 3.61 -17.16
CA THR A 73 2.76 2.82 -15.93
C THR A 73 4.11 3.11 -15.26
N ARG A 74 5.18 3.12 -16.04
CA ARG A 74 6.53 3.46 -15.56
C ARG A 74 6.55 4.84 -14.91
N ASP A 75 6.00 5.84 -15.60
CA ASP A 75 5.95 7.22 -15.10
C ASP A 75 5.10 7.37 -13.85
N ALA A 76 3.98 6.65 -13.77
CA ALA A 76 3.13 6.64 -12.58
C ALA A 76 3.82 6.00 -11.37
N VAL A 77 4.48 4.85 -11.58
CA VAL A 77 5.28 4.17 -10.54
C VAL A 77 6.43 5.05 -10.07
N GLN A 78 7.19 5.62 -11.00
CA GLN A 78 8.30 6.54 -10.69
C GLN A 78 7.82 7.74 -9.87
N ARG A 79 6.75 8.39 -10.27
CA ARG A 79 6.17 9.53 -9.53
C ARG A 79 5.71 9.13 -8.14
N GLY A 80 5.03 7.99 -8.01
CA GLY A 80 4.58 7.46 -6.73
C GLY A 80 5.73 7.25 -5.76
N ILE A 81 6.82 6.61 -6.22
CA ILE A 81 8.00 6.38 -5.39
C ILE A 81 8.71 7.70 -5.08
N SER A 82 8.91 8.58 -6.08
CA SER A 82 9.62 9.86 -5.90
C SER A 82 8.93 10.78 -4.88
N GLY A 83 7.60 10.70 -4.75
CA GLY A 83 6.86 11.45 -3.74
C GLY A 83 7.14 11.04 -2.29
N MET A 84 7.73 9.86 -2.08
CA MET A 84 8.02 9.32 -0.73
C MET A 84 9.41 9.69 -0.22
N PHE A 85 10.30 10.15 -1.09
CA PHE A 85 11.69 10.45 -0.77
C PHE A 85 12.01 11.91 -1.04
N LYS A 86 12.95 12.46 -0.27
CA LYS A 86 13.46 13.83 -0.51
C LYS A 86 14.54 13.86 -1.60
N ASN A 87 15.29 12.75 -1.72
CA ASN A 87 16.39 12.62 -2.63
C ASN A 87 15.93 12.11 -4.00
N GLN A 88 16.79 12.28 -5.01
CA GLN A 88 16.50 11.84 -6.36
C GLN A 88 16.34 10.30 -6.41
N ILE A 89 15.28 9.85 -7.06
CA ILE A 89 14.99 8.44 -7.32
C ILE A 89 15.24 8.12 -8.78
N VAL A 90 15.87 6.98 -9.02
CA VAL A 90 15.97 6.36 -10.34
C VAL A 90 15.25 5.03 -10.28
N LEU A 91 14.18 4.88 -11.07
CA LEU A 91 13.46 3.60 -11.20
C LEU A 91 14.22 2.71 -12.19
N ASP A 92 14.74 1.59 -11.69
CA ASP A 92 15.54 0.63 -12.48
C ASP A 92 14.62 -0.41 -13.15
N SER A 93 13.61 -0.89 -12.41
CA SER A 93 12.67 -1.91 -12.88
C SER A 93 11.34 -1.85 -12.17
N PHE A 94 10.29 -2.32 -12.84
CA PHE A 94 9.00 -2.61 -12.21
C PHE A 94 8.31 -3.77 -12.90
N SER A 95 7.49 -4.49 -12.17
CA SER A 95 6.60 -5.52 -12.73
C SER A 95 5.37 -5.69 -11.87
N PHE A 96 4.25 -6.01 -12.54
CA PHE A 96 3.00 -6.40 -11.91
C PHE A 96 2.71 -7.87 -12.17
N ARG A 97 2.00 -8.52 -11.22
CA ARG A 97 1.35 -9.82 -11.43
C ARG A 97 -0.11 -9.71 -11.00
N ASN A 98 -0.97 -10.44 -11.70
CA ASN A 98 -2.41 -10.58 -11.43
C ASN A 98 -3.19 -9.26 -11.61
N LEU A 99 -2.77 -8.37 -12.50
CA LEU A 99 -3.58 -7.20 -12.84
C LEU A 99 -4.90 -7.59 -13.53
N ASP A 100 -4.91 -8.67 -14.30
CA ASP A 100 -6.06 -9.12 -15.07
C ASP A 100 -6.96 -10.12 -14.32
N ASN A 101 -6.49 -10.67 -13.20
CA ASN A 101 -7.24 -11.60 -12.39
C ASN A 101 -7.89 -10.90 -11.20
N LEU A 102 -9.25 -10.80 -11.22
CA LEU A 102 -9.99 -10.02 -10.24
C LEU A 102 -10.02 -10.63 -8.82
N GLU A 103 -9.83 -11.93 -8.70
CA GLU A 103 -9.93 -12.64 -7.42
C GLU A 103 -8.60 -12.74 -6.68
N ASP A 104 -7.49 -12.54 -7.38
CA ASP A 104 -6.15 -12.74 -6.85
C ASP A 104 -5.55 -11.47 -6.22
N THR A 105 -4.59 -11.69 -5.33
CA THR A 105 -3.71 -10.65 -4.82
C THR A 105 -2.90 -10.04 -5.97
N VAL A 106 -2.87 -8.71 -6.06
CA VAL A 106 -2.00 -7.99 -7.00
C VAL A 106 -0.62 -7.83 -6.39
N TRP A 107 0.40 -8.18 -7.15
CA TRP A 107 1.79 -7.99 -6.75
C TRP A 107 2.43 -6.89 -7.58
N LEU A 108 3.12 -5.99 -6.90
CA LEU A 108 4.00 -5.00 -7.52
C LEU A 108 5.42 -5.22 -7.01
N GLN A 109 6.34 -5.48 -7.91
CA GLN A 109 7.77 -5.46 -7.62
C GLN A 109 8.40 -4.24 -8.28
N THR A 110 9.22 -3.50 -7.53
CA THR A 110 9.99 -2.37 -8.05
C THR A 110 11.43 -2.47 -7.60
N GLY A 111 12.35 -2.14 -8.50
CA GLY A 111 13.76 -1.90 -8.20
C GLY A 111 14.07 -0.44 -8.45
N PHE A 112 14.65 0.25 -7.48
CA PHE A 112 14.99 1.66 -7.61
C PHE A 112 16.18 2.04 -6.74
N THR A 113 16.84 3.14 -7.12
CA THR A 113 17.99 3.69 -6.42
C THR A 113 17.64 5.06 -5.87
N VAL A 114 17.89 5.27 -4.56
CA VAL A 114 17.84 6.58 -3.91
C VAL A 114 19.24 7.16 -3.90
N LYS A 115 19.44 8.29 -4.56
CA LYS A 115 20.76 8.91 -4.71
C LYS A 115 21.16 9.71 -3.48
N ASN A 116 22.44 9.56 -3.06
CA ASN A 116 23.03 10.32 -1.97
C ASN A 116 22.21 10.29 -0.66
N ASP A 117 21.68 9.12 -0.30
CA ASP A 117 20.81 8.96 0.88
C ASP A 117 21.53 8.26 2.05
N VAL A 118 22.78 7.84 1.86
CA VAL A 118 23.66 7.31 2.91
C VAL A 118 24.60 8.44 3.37
N ILE A 119 24.51 8.78 4.64
CA ILE A 119 25.37 9.81 5.26
C ILE A 119 26.50 9.11 6.01
N ASN A 120 27.73 9.30 5.59
CA ASN A 120 28.90 8.76 6.27
C ASN A 120 29.50 9.80 7.22
N VAL A 121 29.68 9.42 8.48
CA VAL A 121 30.28 10.26 9.54
C VAL A 121 31.38 9.46 10.23
N GLY A 122 32.63 9.64 9.77
CA GLY A 122 33.75 8.82 10.22
C GLY A 122 33.52 7.35 9.87
N ASP A 123 33.59 6.47 10.86
CA ASP A 123 33.39 5.03 10.71
C ASP A 123 31.90 4.60 10.74
N PHE A 124 30.98 5.55 10.82
CA PHE A 124 29.55 5.28 10.90
C PHE A 124 28.83 5.68 9.61
N SER A 125 27.92 4.81 9.17
CA SER A 125 26.97 5.14 8.10
C SER A 125 25.56 5.33 8.68
N MET A 126 24.95 6.46 8.41
CA MET A 126 23.59 6.77 8.82
C MET A 126 22.67 6.66 7.60
N ILE A 127 21.60 5.91 7.78
CA ILE A 127 20.52 5.77 6.80
C ILE A 127 19.19 6.11 7.45
N LYS A 128 18.27 6.62 6.65
CA LYS A 128 16.87 6.71 7.01
C LYS A 128 16.14 5.55 6.32
N PRO A 129 15.68 4.51 7.04
CA PRO A 129 14.91 3.46 6.42
C PRO A 129 13.68 4.05 5.73
N ALA A 130 13.47 3.65 4.48
CA ALA A 130 12.30 4.08 3.72
C ALA A 130 11.06 3.33 4.20
N PHE A 131 10.26 3.95 5.05
CA PHE A 131 8.89 3.51 5.27
C PHE A 131 8.04 4.02 4.12
N MET A 132 7.74 3.15 3.17
CA MET A 132 6.99 3.53 1.95
C MET A 132 5.51 3.73 2.19
N ASP A 133 4.99 3.29 3.33
CA ASP A 133 3.58 3.39 3.66
C ASP A 133 3.41 4.13 4.98
N ILE A 134 2.62 5.19 4.96
CA ILE A 134 2.25 5.92 6.17
C ILE A 134 1.04 5.20 6.77
N VAL A 135 1.26 4.51 7.89
CA VAL A 135 0.20 3.78 8.58
C VAL A 135 -0.68 4.73 9.39
N ALA A 136 -0.08 5.78 9.94
CA ALA A 136 -0.77 6.78 10.75
C ALA A 136 -0.07 8.12 10.69
N THR A 137 -0.86 9.19 10.78
CA THR A 137 -0.35 10.55 10.96
C THR A 137 -0.54 11.00 12.41
N ALA A 138 0.34 11.88 12.91
CA ALA A 138 0.33 12.30 14.31
C ALA A 138 -0.98 12.96 14.74
N ASP A 139 -1.65 13.65 13.83
CA ASP A 139 -2.93 14.33 14.04
C ASP A 139 -4.07 13.37 14.40
N ILE A 140 -3.99 12.09 13.99
CA ILE A 140 -4.95 11.07 14.38
C ILE A 140 -4.89 10.76 15.89
N PHE A 141 -3.70 10.93 16.50
CA PHE A 141 -3.44 10.54 17.88
C PHE A 141 -3.45 11.69 18.89
N THR A 142 -3.55 12.94 18.43
CA THR A 142 -3.45 14.14 19.28
C THR A 142 -4.74 14.97 19.45
N PRO A 143 -5.93 14.42 19.60
CA PRO A 143 -7.06 15.23 20.03
C PRO A 143 -6.91 15.58 21.50
N GLU A 144 -7.05 16.86 21.85
CA GLU A 144 -6.90 17.39 23.20
C GLU A 144 -7.90 16.79 24.21
N ALA A 145 -9.02 16.21 23.74
CA ALA A 145 -9.95 15.47 24.57
C ALA A 145 -10.69 14.42 23.75
N ARG A 146 -10.33 13.14 23.90
CA ARG A 146 -11.15 12.02 23.40
C ARG A 146 -12.09 11.55 24.47
N GLN A 147 -13.37 11.70 24.22
CA GLN A 147 -14.42 11.17 25.11
C GLN A 147 -14.83 9.73 24.75
N HIS A 148 -14.55 9.28 23.51
CA HIS A 148 -14.96 7.96 23.03
C HIS A 148 -13.81 7.26 22.30
N PRO A 149 -13.72 5.91 22.39
CA PRO A 149 -12.83 5.12 21.54
C PRO A 149 -13.19 5.31 20.06
N PHE A 150 -12.22 5.26 19.17
CA PHE A 150 -12.46 5.26 17.74
C PHE A 150 -11.87 3.99 17.10
N GLU A 151 -12.50 3.53 16.04
CA GLU A 151 -11.98 2.43 15.25
C GLU A 151 -10.99 2.96 14.22
N TYR A 152 -9.72 2.66 14.43
CA TYR A 152 -8.63 3.12 13.56
C TYR A 152 -8.79 2.63 12.12
N GLY A 153 -9.24 1.37 11.92
CA GLY A 153 -9.46 0.77 10.61
C GLY A 153 -10.46 1.52 9.70
N ASN A 154 -11.30 2.38 10.26
CA ASN A 154 -12.22 3.22 9.48
C ASN A 154 -11.56 4.49 8.93
N TYR A 155 -10.42 4.89 9.45
CA TYR A 155 -9.69 6.08 9.01
C TYR A 155 -8.67 5.76 7.92
N GLU A 156 -8.05 4.60 8.03
CA GLU A 156 -7.10 4.10 7.03
C GLU A 156 -7.80 3.04 6.18
N ASN A 157 -7.64 3.12 4.88
CA ASN A 157 -8.26 2.17 3.96
C ASN A 157 -7.58 0.78 3.97
N THR A 158 -6.92 0.43 5.08
CA THR A 158 -6.15 -0.81 5.20
C THR A 158 -6.46 -1.50 6.52
N ASP A 159 -6.95 -2.74 6.46
CA ASP A 159 -7.28 -3.55 7.65
C ASP A 159 -6.04 -4.25 8.22
N ASN A 160 -5.15 -4.68 7.34
CA ASN A 160 -3.91 -5.34 7.71
C ASN A 160 -2.73 -4.72 6.96
N TYR A 161 -1.69 -4.39 7.71
CA TYR A 161 -0.48 -3.81 7.19
C TYR A 161 0.74 -4.53 7.76
N SER A 162 1.67 -4.94 6.88
CA SER A 162 2.92 -5.58 7.26
C SER A 162 4.06 -5.10 6.37
N THR A 163 5.15 -4.65 6.98
CA THR A 163 6.39 -4.32 6.28
C THR A 163 7.56 -5.06 6.91
N GLU A 164 8.33 -5.74 6.09
CA GLU A 164 9.58 -6.39 6.41
C GLU A 164 10.72 -5.65 5.71
N ILE A 165 11.75 -5.24 6.44
CA ILE A 165 12.89 -4.51 5.90
C ILE A 165 14.17 -5.31 6.16
N HIS A 166 14.88 -5.66 5.11
CA HIS A 166 16.17 -6.31 5.14
C HIS A 166 17.23 -5.33 4.65
N ILE A 167 18.27 -5.11 5.43
CA ILE A 167 19.35 -4.20 5.10
C ILE A 167 20.64 -5.00 4.97
N SER A 168 21.25 -4.93 3.78
CA SER A 168 22.58 -5.48 3.53
C SER A 168 23.61 -4.38 3.71
N LEU A 169 24.56 -4.62 4.62
CA LEU A 169 25.70 -3.72 4.85
C LEU A 169 26.84 -4.06 3.91
N PRO A 170 27.65 -3.07 3.49
CA PRO A 170 28.88 -3.35 2.76
C PRO A 170 29.83 -4.16 3.64
N ALA A 171 30.54 -5.11 3.02
CA ALA A 171 31.56 -5.93 3.66
C ALA A 171 32.81 -5.13 4.00
#